data_3e91802e9606bac4002ddec9aff16484
#
_entry.id   3e91802e9606bac4002ddec9aff16484
#
_cell.length_a   1.000
_cell.length_b   1.000
_cell.length_c   1.000
_cell.angle_alpha   90.00
_cell.angle_beta   90.00
_cell.angle_gamma   90.00
#
_symmetry.space_group_name_H-M   'P 1'
#
loop_
_entity.id
_entity.type
_entity.pdbx_description
1 polymer ?
#
loop_
_entity_poly.entity_id
_entity_poly.type
_entity_poly.pdbx_seq_one_letter_code
_entity_poly.pdbx_strand_id
1 'polypeptide(L)'
;MKKQIKSIVVINILNIKNDEFESKFKNKEPIKLSNSKYSDLSNIQYIICGEYIYGYIDDCKRCLRTIESWIFESENLKKYKIDVNSEEFKRNSVAHREEMVFLERNYLEKLDINLTDEGIDITAKNNEEDINFNNNMNSKENDFIHLNINTEIKFLNEFREKTLKYGLYYTKTDLYNFHISVKANMLTILAGMSGTGKTQIAKCYAEAMGLTRDNGQLLFLPISPSYTEPEDLIGYLNSSIGLYMPSATGLIDLLIVAEENRDKMYAVIFDEMNLAQIEHWFAPFISLLEINEEERILSLYSEDSICHNKNKYKSKIRVGNNVLFIGTVNLDETTRDLSDRVLDRANVITLKKRSFSELKENENVINDKKFNLEEINNITFKEYKLWIEEKSFIDTFTLEELKFFDNLHELLSNKENIRGISFRVLQGIADYINNIPSYEEETLISREEAFDICVKQRILTKIKGSDRELEGLINSSNNDELGSLYEFFNSNDSRKISDFTEVKLRIKQKSEGLKKYGYTN
;
A
#
# COMPACT_ATOMS: atom_id res chain seq x y z
N MET A 1 15.32 24.66 -9.97
CA MET A 1 16.10 23.76 -9.11
C MET A 1 15.38 23.62 -7.78
N LYS A 2 14.48 22.65 -7.63
CA LYS A 2 13.88 22.26 -6.35
C LYS A 2 14.89 21.30 -5.71
N LYS A 3 15.53 21.71 -4.60
CA LYS A 3 16.35 20.81 -3.79
C LYS A 3 15.44 19.65 -3.33
N GLN A 4 15.83 18.43 -3.67
CA GLN A 4 15.31 17.23 -3.00
C GLN A 4 15.42 17.45 -1.50
N ILE A 5 14.33 17.27 -0.79
CA ILE A 5 14.32 17.26 0.68
C ILE A 5 14.98 15.94 1.06
N LYS A 6 16.29 15.98 1.34
CA LYS A 6 17.01 14.84 1.87
C LYS A 6 16.46 14.56 3.27
N SER A 7 16.19 13.31 3.58
CA SER A 7 15.75 12.95 4.93
C SER A 7 16.86 13.28 5.93
N ILE A 8 16.50 14.06 6.94
CA ILE A 8 17.43 14.58 7.96
C ILE A 8 17.14 13.86 9.27
N VAL A 9 18.19 13.44 9.97
CA VAL A 9 18.11 12.86 11.32
C VAL A 9 18.67 13.85 12.31
N VAL A 10 17.98 14.07 13.41
CA VAL A 10 18.41 14.93 14.50
C VAL A 10 19.13 14.11 15.56
N ILE A 11 20.37 14.47 15.86
CA ILE A 11 21.22 13.73 16.79
C ILE A 11 21.60 14.65 17.95
N ASN A 12 21.43 14.17 19.18
CA ASN A 12 21.88 14.88 20.38
C ASN A 12 23.39 14.73 20.55
N ILE A 13 24.05 15.84 20.92
CA ILE A 13 25.47 15.88 21.28
C ILE A 13 25.54 16.01 22.80
N LEU A 14 26.21 15.07 23.44
CA LEU A 14 26.41 15.08 24.90
C LEU A 14 27.79 15.62 25.28
N ASN A 15 27.84 16.58 26.18
CA ASN A 15 29.08 17.14 26.76
C ASN A 15 29.54 16.35 28.00
N ILE A 16 29.55 15.01 27.91
CA ILE A 16 30.09 14.12 28.96
C ILE A 16 31.16 13.22 28.34
N LYS A 17 31.98 12.58 29.18
CA LYS A 17 32.99 11.65 28.70
C LYS A 17 32.33 10.33 28.22
N ASN A 18 32.95 9.67 27.26
CA ASN A 18 32.45 8.40 26.71
C ASN A 18 32.22 7.33 27.79
N ASP A 19 33.20 7.14 28.67
CA ASP A 19 33.12 6.17 29.77
C ASP A 19 31.96 6.47 30.73
N GLU A 20 31.67 7.74 30.96
CA GLU A 20 30.53 8.17 31.77
C GLU A 20 29.20 7.86 31.09
N PHE A 21 29.11 8.11 29.79
CA PHE A 21 27.92 7.79 29.01
C PHE A 21 27.67 6.28 29.01
N GLU A 22 28.69 5.47 28.71
CA GLU A 22 28.60 4.01 28.66
C GLU A 22 28.23 3.42 30.03
N SER A 23 28.80 3.96 31.11
CA SER A 23 28.43 3.56 32.47
C SER A 23 26.98 3.85 32.81
N LYS A 24 26.50 5.06 32.51
CA LYS A 24 25.09 5.44 32.71
C LYS A 24 24.13 4.60 31.90
N PHE A 25 24.49 4.32 30.64
CA PHE A 25 23.70 3.46 29.78
C PHE A 25 23.60 2.02 30.35
N LYS A 26 24.74 1.42 30.71
CA LYS A 26 24.82 0.07 31.29
C LYS A 26 24.06 -0.03 32.62
N ASN A 27 24.13 0.98 33.45
CA ASN A 27 23.45 1.02 34.75
C ASN A 27 22.00 1.47 34.69
N LYS A 28 21.48 1.79 33.47
CA LYS A 28 20.13 2.34 33.27
C LYS A 28 19.89 3.62 34.08
N GLU A 29 20.91 4.45 34.15
CA GLU A 29 20.86 5.74 34.83
C GLU A 29 20.30 6.84 33.91
N PRO A 30 19.64 7.87 34.47
CA PRO A 30 19.10 8.98 33.68
C PRO A 30 20.18 9.77 32.96
N ILE A 31 20.00 10.00 31.65
CA ILE A 31 20.86 10.79 30.80
C ILE A 31 20.07 12.02 30.32
N LYS A 32 20.64 13.22 30.56
CA LYS A 32 20.01 14.47 30.13
C LYS A 32 20.28 14.70 28.65
N LEU A 33 19.22 14.83 27.86
CA LEU A 33 19.28 15.17 26.43
C LEU A 33 18.61 16.53 26.19
N SER A 34 19.05 17.24 25.17
CA SER A 34 18.42 18.50 24.76
C SER A 34 16.95 18.30 24.39
N ASN A 35 16.11 19.14 24.97
CA ASN A 35 14.67 19.11 24.76
C ASN A 35 14.35 19.90 23.48
N SER A 36 14.33 19.25 22.33
CA SER A 36 14.07 19.89 21.04
C SER A 36 12.65 19.58 20.54
N LYS A 37 12.02 20.60 19.95
CA LYS A 37 10.76 20.45 19.20
C LYS A 37 10.93 19.64 17.91
N TYR A 38 12.14 19.30 17.52
CA TYR A 38 12.49 18.67 16.25
C TYR A 38 12.90 17.20 16.38
N SER A 39 13.01 16.65 17.58
CA SER A 39 13.29 15.26 17.80
C SER A 39 12.06 14.59 18.40
N ASP A 40 11.54 13.58 17.74
CA ASP A 40 10.67 12.62 18.40
C ASP A 40 11.57 11.78 19.31
N LEU A 41 11.67 12.24 20.57
CA LEU A 41 12.56 11.67 21.56
C LEU A 41 12.13 10.25 22.01
N SER A 42 10.99 9.77 21.54
CA SER A 42 10.56 8.38 21.75
C SER A 42 11.37 7.37 20.94
N ASN A 43 12.08 7.84 19.89
CA ASN A 43 12.86 7.03 18.96
C ASN A 43 14.29 7.57 18.78
N ILE A 44 15.00 7.88 19.87
CA ILE A 44 16.41 8.31 19.78
C ILE A 44 17.24 7.10 19.34
N GLN A 45 17.68 7.11 18.09
CA GLN A 45 18.51 6.05 17.52
C GLN A 45 20.01 6.33 17.69
N TYR A 46 20.40 7.63 17.75
CA TYR A 46 21.81 8.03 17.76
C TYR A 46 22.11 9.16 18.73
N ILE A 47 23.26 9.06 19.39
CA ILE A 47 23.79 10.10 20.30
C ILE A 47 25.29 10.27 20.01
N ILE A 48 25.76 11.52 19.86
CA ILE A 48 27.18 11.82 19.78
C ILE A 48 27.71 12.17 21.18
N CYS A 49 28.76 11.48 21.58
CA CYS A 49 29.46 11.74 22.84
C CYS A 49 30.97 11.64 22.62
N GLY A 50 31.69 12.74 22.80
CA GLY A 50 33.11 12.82 22.52
C GLY A 50 33.48 12.50 21.08
N GLU A 51 34.31 11.49 20.87
CA GLU A 51 34.77 11.04 19.57
C GLU A 51 33.92 9.87 19.00
N TYR A 52 32.76 9.57 19.60
CA TYR A 52 31.93 8.46 19.17
C TYR A 52 30.48 8.88 18.91
N ILE A 53 29.89 8.25 17.88
CA ILE A 53 28.46 8.18 17.72
C ILE A 53 27.98 6.83 18.25
N TYR A 54 26.97 6.86 19.08
CA TYR A 54 26.34 5.68 19.66
C TYR A 54 24.97 5.48 19.02
N GLY A 55 24.69 4.24 18.62
CA GLY A 55 23.40 3.81 18.13
C GLY A 55 22.98 2.51 18.79
N TYR A 56 21.70 2.23 18.82
CA TYR A 56 21.20 0.93 19.23
C TYR A 56 20.49 0.26 18.07
N ILE A 57 20.69 -1.04 18.02
CA ILE A 57 20.08 -1.92 17.06
C ILE A 57 19.02 -2.70 17.80
N ASP A 58 17.88 -2.75 17.16
CA ASP A 58 16.72 -3.55 17.46
C ASP A 58 15.99 -3.34 18.78
N ASP A 59 14.69 -3.39 18.65
CA ASP A 59 13.70 -3.43 19.72
C ASP A 59 14.00 -2.47 20.87
N CYS A 60 14.15 -1.19 20.52
CA CYS A 60 14.14 -0.13 21.51
C CYS A 60 12.89 -0.22 22.35
N LYS A 61 12.94 -1.09 23.33
CA LYS A 61 11.98 -1.12 24.41
C LYS A 61 12.16 0.16 25.19
N ARG A 62 11.52 1.21 24.70
CA ARG A 62 11.21 2.47 25.39
C ARG A 62 12.39 3.19 26.06
N CYS A 63 12.74 4.34 25.51
CA CYS A 63 13.31 5.41 26.31
C CYS A 63 12.21 5.94 27.24
N LEU A 64 12.34 5.73 28.54
CA LEU A 64 11.44 6.30 29.52
C LEU A 64 11.93 7.70 29.89
N ARG A 65 11.12 8.73 29.68
CA ARG A 65 11.44 10.09 30.13
C ARG A 65 11.13 10.23 31.63
N THR A 66 12.16 10.49 32.41
CA THR A 66 12.03 11.07 33.76
C THR A 66 12.25 12.59 33.66
N ILE A 67 11.81 13.37 34.65
CA ILE A 67 11.89 14.84 34.65
C ILE A 67 13.19 15.34 34.00
N GLU A 68 13.17 15.77 32.74
CA GLU A 68 14.30 16.26 31.93
C GLU A 68 15.41 15.26 31.56
N SER A 69 15.23 13.97 31.79
CA SER A 69 16.23 12.94 31.50
C SER A 69 15.63 11.69 30.89
N TRP A 70 16.46 10.94 30.19
CA TRP A 70 16.05 9.70 29.49
C TRP A 70 16.74 8.49 30.07
N ILE A 71 16.03 7.40 30.24
CA ILE A 71 16.56 6.10 30.63
C ILE A 71 16.44 5.18 29.42
N PHE A 72 17.56 4.57 29.02
CA PHE A 72 17.62 3.64 27.89
C PHE A 72 17.45 2.22 28.41
N GLU A 73 16.46 1.51 27.89
CA GLU A 73 16.19 0.10 28.27
C GLU A 73 16.88 -0.91 27.35
N SER A 74 17.53 -0.47 26.28
CA SER A 74 18.27 -1.36 25.38
C SER A 74 19.49 -1.95 26.07
N GLU A 75 19.81 -3.21 25.79
CA GLU A 75 21.01 -3.91 26.28
C GLU A 75 22.17 -3.81 25.27
N ASN A 76 21.89 -3.47 24.01
CA ASN A 76 22.86 -3.45 22.92
C ASN A 76 23.17 -2.02 22.49
N LEU A 77 24.33 -1.51 22.88
CA LEU A 77 24.87 -0.24 22.46
C LEU A 77 25.99 -0.47 21.45
N LYS A 78 25.87 0.07 20.25
CA LYS A 78 26.92 0.07 19.23
C LYS A 78 27.56 1.46 19.16
N LYS A 79 28.87 1.53 18.99
CA LYS A 79 29.61 2.76 18.90
C LYS A 79 30.53 2.79 17.68
N TYR A 80 30.66 3.97 17.09
CA TYR A 80 31.63 4.25 16.02
C TYR A 80 32.49 5.41 16.38
N LYS A 81 33.73 5.36 15.98
CA LYS A 81 34.60 6.51 16.05
C LYS A 81 34.20 7.51 14.96
N ILE A 82 33.93 8.76 15.34
CA ILE A 82 33.56 9.83 14.42
C ILE A 82 34.43 11.04 14.70
N ASP A 83 34.89 11.67 13.63
CA ASP A 83 35.54 12.97 13.73
C ASP A 83 34.54 14.06 13.31
N VAL A 84 33.93 14.70 14.31
CA VAL A 84 32.97 15.80 14.09
C VAL A 84 33.60 17.04 13.43
N ASN A 85 34.94 17.11 13.35
CA ASN A 85 35.67 18.17 12.68
C ASN A 85 36.05 17.83 11.24
N SER A 86 35.87 16.58 10.82
CA SER A 86 36.17 16.12 9.48
C SER A 86 35.37 16.87 8.42
N GLU A 87 35.94 17.03 7.24
CA GLU A 87 35.24 17.64 6.09
C GLU A 87 34.03 16.78 5.64
N GLU A 88 34.08 15.48 5.83
CA GLU A 88 33.00 14.56 5.49
C GLU A 88 31.81 14.76 6.45
N PHE A 89 32.05 14.82 7.75
CA PHE A 89 31.00 15.12 8.73
C PHE A 89 30.34 16.48 8.46
N LYS A 90 31.15 17.51 8.21
CA LYS A 90 30.66 18.87 7.91
C LYS A 90 29.82 18.93 6.63
N ARG A 91 30.19 18.19 5.59
CA ARG A 91 29.42 18.13 4.32
C ARG A 91 28.05 17.47 4.48
N ASN A 92 27.93 16.49 5.37
CA ASN A 92 26.69 15.78 5.66
C ASN A 92 25.90 16.41 6.81
N SER A 93 26.46 17.41 7.46
CA SER A 93 25.80 18.20 8.50
C SER A 93 25.04 19.39 7.89
N VAL A 94 23.71 19.34 7.98
CA VAL A 94 22.83 20.37 7.39
C VAL A 94 22.76 21.61 8.32
N ALA A 95 22.79 21.38 9.62
CA ALA A 95 22.78 22.45 10.63
C ALA A 95 23.32 21.94 11.97
N HIS A 96 23.86 22.88 12.77
CA HIS A 96 24.21 22.69 14.18
C HIS A 96 23.38 23.66 15.04
N ARG A 97 22.86 23.17 16.16
CA ARG A 97 22.22 24.01 17.19
C ARG A 97 22.60 23.49 18.57
N GLU A 98 23.37 24.27 19.30
CA GLU A 98 23.81 23.96 20.68
C GLU A 98 24.24 22.49 20.86
N GLU A 99 23.38 21.68 21.46
CA GLU A 99 23.61 20.27 21.76
C GLU A 99 22.99 19.34 20.74
N MET A 100 22.75 19.78 19.49
CA MET A 100 22.16 18.97 18.43
C MET A 100 22.84 19.23 17.09
N VAL A 101 22.95 18.17 16.30
CA VAL A 101 23.36 18.20 14.91
C VAL A 101 22.30 17.56 14.02
N PHE A 102 22.10 18.14 12.86
CA PHE A 102 21.18 17.65 11.83
C PHE A 102 22.01 17.00 10.74
N LEU A 103 22.02 15.66 10.68
CA LEU A 103 22.78 14.89 9.70
C LEU A 103 21.89 14.32 8.59
N GLU A 104 22.46 14.16 7.41
CA GLU A 104 21.78 13.43 6.33
C GLU A 104 21.67 11.93 6.70
N ARG A 105 20.48 11.33 6.49
CA ARG A 105 20.23 9.91 6.80
C ARG A 105 21.19 8.98 6.06
N ASN A 106 21.47 9.25 4.79
CA ASN A 106 22.40 8.45 4.00
C ASN A 106 23.82 8.39 4.57
N TYR A 107 24.24 9.41 5.32
CA TYR A 107 25.53 9.39 6.00
C TYR A 107 25.52 8.43 7.21
N LEU A 108 24.41 8.40 7.95
CA LEU A 108 24.23 7.48 9.08
C LEU A 108 24.11 6.04 8.61
N GLU A 109 23.40 5.81 7.51
CA GLU A 109 23.28 4.49 6.90
C GLU A 109 24.63 3.93 6.44
N LYS A 110 25.51 4.78 5.92
CA LYS A 110 26.89 4.39 5.61
C LYS A 110 27.71 4.05 6.87
N LEU A 111 27.47 4.71 7.99
CA LEU A 111 28.10 4.36 9.27
C LEU A 111 27.56 3.04 9.82
N ASP A 112 26.26 2.76 9.69
CA ASP A 112 25.62 1.54 10.13
C ASP A 112 26.10 0.30 9.36
N ILE A 113 26.42 0.42 8.08
CA ILE A 113 26.92 -0.67 7.23
C ILE A 113 28.31 -1.17 7.72
N ASN A 114 29.08 -0.33 8.38
CA ASN A 114 30.40 -0.69 8.90
C ASN A 114 30.37 -1.35 10.29
N LEU A 115 29.16 -1.63 10.86
CA LEU A 115 29.04 -2.36 12.12
C LEU A 115 29.07 -3.86 11.87
N THR A 116 30.08 -4.50 12.42
CA THR A 116 30.11 -5.97 12.54
C THR A 116 29.16 -6.42 13.64
N ASP A 117 28.47 -7.56 13.45
CA ASP A 117 27.52 -8.14 14.41
C ASP A 117 28.13 -8.58 15.76
N GLU A 118 29.44 -8.49 15.89
CA GLU A 118 30.13 -8.71 17.14
C GLU A 118 30.27 -7.38 17.87
N GLY A 119 29.41 -7.16 18.86
CA GLY A 119 29.41 -5.96 19.70
C GLY A 119 30.78 -5.70 20.32
N ILE A 120 31.16 -4.41 20.36
CA ILE A 120 32.26 -3.83 21.12
C ILE A 120 33.64 -3.88 20.43
N ASP A 121 34.20 -2.67 20.28
CA ASP A 121 35.54 -2.33 19.78
C ASP A 121 35.80 -2.44 18.29
N ILE A 122 35.38 -1.40 17.57
CA ILE A 122 35.98 -1.10 16.26
C ILE A 122 37.02 0.01 16.45
N THR A 123 38.24 -0.38 16.71
CA THR A 123 39.38 0.47 16.39
C THR A 123 39.51 0.53 14.88
N ALA A 124 39.32 1.69 14.30
CA ALA A 124 39.57 1.90 12.88
C ALA A 124 41.03 1.52 12.58
N LYS A 125 41.26 0.38 11.98
CA LYS A 125 42.49 0.08 11.26
C LYS A 125 42.36 0.72 9.89
N ASN A 126 43.05 1.83 9.71
CA ASN A 126 43.45 2.28 8.38
C ASN A 126 44.36 1.20 7.78
N ASN A 127 43.85 0.41 6.88
CA ASN A 127 44.67 -0.34 5.94
C ASN A 127 43.90 -0.55 4.63
N GLU A 128 44.60 -0.21 3.58
CA GLU A 128 44.35 -0.42 2.17
C GLU A 128 43.82 -1.84 1.86
N GLU A 129 42.54 -1.95 1.51
CA GLU A 129 41.97 -3.06 0.73
C GLU A 129 40.61 -2.61 0.12
N ASP A 130 40.70 -1.67 -0.84
CA ASP A 130 39.54 -1.10 -1.55
C ASP A 130 38.99 -1.97 -2.71
N ILE A 131 39.25 -3.27 -2.75
CA ILE A 131 38.85 -4.10 -3.92
C ILE A 131 37.82 -5.19 -3.60
N ASN A 132 37.54 -5.50 -2.32
CA ASN A 132 36.57 -6.55 -1.97
C ASN A 132 35.22 -6.05 -1.40
N PHE A 133 35.00 -4.75 -1.33
CA PHE A 133 33.81 -4.18 -0.67
C PHE A 133 32.53 -4.29 -1.48
N ASN A 134 32.62 -4.25 -2.81
CA ASN A 134 31.43 -4.27 -3.69
C ASN A 134 30.72 -5.63 -3.76
N ASN A 135 31.41 -6.73 -3.43
CA ASN A 135 30.80 -8.07 -3.51
C ASN A 135 30.03 -8.46 -2.23
N ASN A 136 30.37 -7.86 -1.07
CA ASN A 136 29.68 -8.15 0.19
C ASN A 136 28.45 -7.25 0.44
N MET A 137 28.38 -6.07 -0.17
CA MET A 137 27.18 -5.23 -0.15
C MET A 137 26.05 -5.88 -0.94
N ASN A 138 26.36 -6.38 -2.14
CA ASN A 138 25.37 -7.06 -2.97
C ASN A 138 24.82 -8.35 -2.34
N SER A 139 25.57 -9.03 -1.45
CA SER A 139 25.09 -10.26 -0.80
C SER A 139 24.12 -9.95 0.35
N LYS A 140 24.36 -8.93 1.18
CA LYS A 140 23.48 -8.60 2.32
C LYS A 140 22.20 -7.88 1.92
N GLU A 141 22.25 -6.98 0.95
CA GLU A 141 21.05 -6.43 0.31
C GLU A 141 20.26 -7.53 -0.39
N ASN A 142 20.93 -8.41 -1.12
CA ASN A 142 20.30 -9.57 -1.73
C ASN A 142 19.71 -10.53 -0.69
N ASP A 143 20.36 -10.80 0.43
CA ASP A 143 19.83 -11.66 1.50
C ASP A 143 18.59 -11.04 2.17
N PHE A 144 18.56 -9.72 2.39
CA PHE A 144 17.40 -9.03 2.95
C PHE A 144 16.24 -8.94 1.94
N ILE A 145 16.55 -8.67 0.67
CA ILE A 145 15.60 -8.72 -0.44
C ILE A 145 15.09 -10.16 -0.62
N HIS A 146 15.96 -11.17 -0.60
CA HIS A 146 15.57 -12.57 -0.69
C HIS A 146 14.70 -13.03 0.50
N LEU A 147 14.95 -12.55 1.72
CA LEU A 147 14.13 -12.87 2.88
C LEU A 147 12.73 -12.27 2.77
N ASN A 148 12.61 -11.03 2.29
CA ASN A 148 11.35 -10.32 2.10
C ASN A 148 10.54 -10.91 0.95
N ILE A 149 11.17 -11.17 -0.17
CA ILE A 149 10.55 -11.85 -1.31
C ILE A 149 10.05 -13.23 -0.89
N ASN A 150 10.79 -13.93 -0.05
CA ASN A 150 10.42 -15.27 0.43
C ASN A 150 9.15 -15.23 1.30
N THR A 151 8.96 -14.19 2.12
CA THR A 151 7.74 -14.03 2.95
C THR A 151 6.52 -13.68 2.10
N GLU A 152 6.64 -12.82 1.11
CA GLU A 152 5.56 -12.48 0.19
C GLU A 152 5.14 -13.68 -0.68
N ILE A 153 6.11 -14.44 -1.20
CA ILE A 153 5.84 -15.68 -1.97
C ILE A 153 5.19 -16.76 -1.09
N LYS A 154 5.63 -16.92 0.16
CA LYS A 154 4.97 -17.82 1.12
C LYS A 154 3.53 -17.41 1.35
N PHE A 155 3.27 -16.12 1.56
CA PHE A 155 1.92 -15.58 1.68
C PHE A 155 1.06 -15.90 0.44
N LEU A 156 1.59 -15.67 -0.77
CA LEU A 156 0.85 -15.95 -2.01
C LEU A 156 0.51 -17.44 -2.18
N ASN A 157 1.41 -18.32 -1.76
CA ASN A 157 1.16 -19.75 -1.76
C ASN A 157 0.05 -20.10 -0.76
N GLU A 158 0.09 -19.58 0.46
CA GLU A 158 -0.97 -19.80 1.45
C GLU A 158 -2.31 -19.23 0.99
N PHE A 159 -2.32 -18.03 0.43
CA PHE A 159 -3.53 -17.44 -0.14
C PHE A 159 -4.15 -18.36 -1.20
N ARG A 160 -3.33 -18.92 -2.10
CA ARG A 160 -3.77 -19.88 -3.09
C ARG A 160 -4.32 -21.16 -2.45
N GLU A 161 -3.64 -21.72 -1.46
CA GLU A 161 -4.10 -22.92 -0.76
C GLU A 161 -5.43 -22.71 -0.05
N LYS A 162 -5.62 -21.54 0.60
CA LYS A 162 -6.90 -21.17 1.20
C LYS A 162 -8.02 -21.09 0.16
N THR A 163 -7.77 -20.48 -1.02
CA THR A 163 -8.79 -20.45 -2.09
C THR A 163 -9.17 -21.86 -2.54
N LEU A 164 -8.20 -22.74 -2.72
CA LEU A 164 -8.44 -24.13 -3.09
C LEU A 164 -9.22 -24.91 -2.02
N LYS A 165 -8.90 -24.68 -0.73
CA LYS A 165 -9.62 -25.28 0.41
C LYS A 165 -11.12 -24.93 0.41
N TYR A 166 -11.46 -23.71 -0.03
CA TYR A 166 -12.85 -23.27 -0.17
C TYR A 166 -13.49 -23.65 -1.52
N GLY A 167 -12.83 -24.48 -2.34
CA GLY A 167 -13.32 -24.88 -3.64
C GLY A 167 -13.31 -23.77 -4.69
N LEU A 168 -12.44 -22.77 -4.51
CA LEU A 168 -12.32 -21.63 -5.42
C LEU A 168 -11.10 -21.81 -6.32
N TYR A 169 -11.33 -21.91 -7.60
CA TYR A 169 -10.29 -22.14 -8.59
C TYR A 169 -10.01 -20.86 -9.38
N TYR A 170 -8.96 -20.15 -8.98
CA TYR A 170 -8.45 -18.99 -9.70
C TYR A 170 -7.12 -19.31 -10.38
N THR A 171 -6.78 -18.60 -11.47
CA THR A 171 -5.43 -18.67 -12.03
C THR A 171 -4.44 -18.04 -11.05
N LYS A 172 -3.16 -18.39 -11.20
CA LYS A 172 -2.11 -17.69 -10.47
C LYS A 172 -2.12 -16.19 -10.78
N THR A 173 -2.29 -15.84 -12.06
CA THR A 173 -2.40 -14.44 -12.51
C THR A 173 -3.55 -13.71 -11.83
N ASP A 174 -4.74 -14.32 -11.67
CA ASP A 174 -5.87 -13.68 -10.95
C ASP A 174 -5.50 -13.38 -9.49
N LEU A 175 -4.87 -14.34 -8.79
CA LEU A 175 -4.46 -14.17 -7.40
C LEU A 175 -3.34 -13.13 -7.24
N TYR A 176 -2.36 -13.15 -8.14
CA TYR A 176 -1.28 -12.16 -8.15
C TYR A 176 -1.80 -10.76 -8.48
N ASN A 177 -2.65 -10.64 -9.49
CA ASN A 177 -3.32 -9.38 -9.83
C ASN A 177 -4.10 -8.82 -8.64
N PHE A 178 -4.82 -9.67 -7.89
CA PHE A 178 -5.53 -9.22 -6.70
C PHE A 178 -4.58 -8.73 -5.61
N HIS A 179 -3.53 -9.47 -5.32
CA HIS A 179 -2.53 -9.10 -4.33
C HIS A 179 -1.82 -7.78 -4.69
N ILE A 180 -1.32 -7.65 -5.92
CA ILE A 180 -0.67 -6.42 -6.40
C ILE A 180 -1.64 -5.23 -6.31
N SER A 181 -2.90 -5.44 -6.68
CA SER A 181 -3.93 -4.40 -6.61
C SER A 181 -4.21 -3.93 -5.19
N VAL A 182 -4.21 -4.83 -4.21
CA VAL A 182 -4.37 -4.50 -2.78
C VAL A 182 -3.16 -3.75 -2.25
N LYS A 183 -1.94 -4.10 -2.68
CA LYS A 183 -0.72 -3.36 -2.31
C LYS A 183 -0.67 -1.96 -2.90
N ALA A 184 -1.05 -1.85 -4.18
CA ALA A 184 -0.95 -0.61 -4.94
C ALA A 184 -2.06 0.41 -4.64
N ASN A 185 -3.11 0.03 -3.90
CA ASN A 185 -4.26 0.90 -3.67
C ASN A 185 -4.90 0.67 -2.31
N MET A 186 -5.36 1.75 -1.72
CA MET A 186 -6.10 1.70 -0.46
C MET A 186 -7.47 1.02 -0.60
N LEU A 187 -8.12 1.12 -1.76
CA LEU A 187 -9.39 0.46 -2.06
C LEU A 187 -9.27 -0.40 -3.32
N THR A 188 -9.49 -1.70 -3.17
CA THR A 188 -9.58 -2.65 -4.27
C THR A 188 -11.01 -3.20 -4.36
N ILE A 189 -11.61 -3.13 -5.54
CA ILE A 189 -12.98 -3.57 -5.79
C ILE A 189 -12.99 -4.81 -6.68
N LEU A 190 -13.59 -5.88 -6.21
CA LEU A 190 -13.85 -7.10 -6.96
C LEU A 190 -15.22 -7.00 -7.63
N ALA A 191 -15.22 -6.90 -8.96
CA ALA A 191 -16.42 -6.79 -9.76
C ALA A 191 -16.73 -8.11 -10.52
N GLY A 192 -17.99 -8.40 -10.75
CA GLY A 192 -18.40 -9.56 -11.55
C GLY A 192 -19.82 -10.02 -11.25
N MET A 193 -20.26 -11.05 -11.95
CA MET A 193 -21.59 -11.64 -11.75
C MET A 193 -21.73 -12.20 -10.33
N SER A 194 -22.97 -12.31 -9.85
CA SER A 194 -23.26 -12.98 -8.58
C SER A 194 -22.76 -14.43 -8.63
N GLY A 195 -22.26 -14.95 -7.49
CA GLY A 195 -21.77 -16.32 -7.38
C GLY A 195 -20.39 -16.61 -7.99
N THR A 196 -19.60 -15.58 -8.39
CA THR A 196 -18.22 -15.77 -8.90
C THR A 196 -17.15 -15.88 -7.80
N GLY A 197 -17.55 -15.88 -6.52
CA GLY A 197 -16.61 -16.04 -5.40
C GLY A 197 -15.93 -14.76 -4.90
N LYS A 198 -16.36 -13.56 -5.34
CA LYS A 198 -15.76 -12.26 -4.98
C LYS A 198 -15.55 -12.07 -3.48
N THR A 199 -16.60 -12.26 -2.71
CA THR A 199 -16.56 -12.13 -1.26
C THR A 199 -15.64 -13.15 -0.61
N GLN A 200 -15.62 -14.36 -1.16
CA GLN A 200 -14.84 -15.44 -0.59
C GLN A 200 -13.34 -15.27 -0.88
N ILE A 201 -12.94 -14.80 -2.07
CA ILE A 201 -11.52 -14.52 -2.34
C ILE A 201 -10.99 -13.40 -1.43
N ALA A 202 -11.81 -12.35 -1.16
CA ALA A 202 -11.44 -11.29 -0.21
C ALA A 202 -11.23 -11.84 1.22
N LYS A 203 -12.11 -12.75 1.67
CA LYS A 203 -11.95 -13.42 2.96
C LYS A 203 -10.70 -14.31 3.00
N CYS A 204 -10.47 -15.14 1.95
CA CYS A 204 -9.26 -15.96 1.87
C CYS A 204 -7.98 -15.15 1.94
N TYR A 205 -7.96 -13.96 1.32
CA TYR A 205 -6.82 -13.04 1.37
C TYR A 205 -6.56 -12.53 2.80
N ALA A 206 -7.60 -12.04 3.48
CA ALA A 206 -7.49 -11.60 4.87
C ALA A 206 -7.06 -12.74 5.79
N GLU A 207 -7.66 -13.93 5.66
CA GLU A 207 -7.30 -15.10 6.45
C GLU A 207 -5.88 -15.59 6.18
N ALA A 208 -5.36 -15.45 4.94
CA ALA A 208 -3.97 -15.79 4.61
C ALA A 208 -2.98 -14.81 5.27
N MET A 209 -3.40 -13.57 5.54
CA MET A 209 -2.63 -12.61 6.36
C MET A 209 -2.74 -12.87 7.87
N GLY A 210 -3.55 -13.84 8.29
CA GLY A 210 -3.86 -14.09 9.71
C GLY A 210 -4.95 -13.17 10.28
N LEU A 211 -5.62 -12.38 9.44
CA LEU A 211 -6.68 -11.46 9.87
C LEU A 211 -8.00 -12.19 9.97
N THR A 212 -8.57 -12.28 11.16
CA THR A 212 -9.82 -12.97 11.42
C THR A 212 -10.80 -12.08 12.20
N ARG A 213 -12.07 -12.49 12.24
CA ARG A 213 -13.05 -11.84 13.09
C ARG A 213 -12.76 -12.07 14.57
N ASP A 214 -12.26 -13.25 14.92
CA ASP A 214 -12.01 -13.65 16.31
C ASP A 214 -10.89 -12.84 16.95
N ASN A 215 -9.85 -12.45 16.17
CA ASN A 215 -8.79 -11.57 16.66
C ASN A 215 -9.11 -10.07 16.49
N GLY A 216 -10.30 -9.73 15.98
CA GLY A 216 -10.75 -8.34 15.80
C GLY A 216 -10.08 -7.58 14.65
N GLN A 217 -9.29 -8.26 13.79
CA GLN A 217 -8.54 -7.64 12.70
C GLN A 217 -9.26 -7.70 11.34
N LEU A 218 -10.38 -8.43 11.24
CA LEU A 218 -11.21 -8.52 10.05
C LEU A 218 -12.63 -8.05 10.34
N LEU A 219 -13.07 -7.01 9.64
CA LEU A 219 -14.46 -6.56 9.60
C LEU A 219 -15.10 -6.93 8.27
N PHE A 220 -16.17 -7.70 8.32
CA PHE A 220 -17.01 -7.98 7.16
C PHE A 220 -18.30 -7.18 7.27
N LEU A 221 -18.56 -6.30 6.29
CA LEU A 221 -19.61 -5.30 6.33
C LEU A 221 -20.50 -5.42 5.09
N PRO A 222 -21.68 -6.09 5.20
CA PRO A 222 -22.66 -6.10 4.13
C PRO A 222 -23.31 -4.72 4.01
N ILE A 223 -23.36 -4.18 2.79
CA ILE A 223 -23.97 -2.88 2.53
C ILE A 223 -25.48 -3.05 2.39
N SER A 224 -26.23 -2.19 3.09
CA SER A 224 -27.69 -2.16 2.97
C SER A 224 -28.12 -1.24 1.81
N PRO A 225 -29.16 -1.60 1.06
CA PRO A 225 -29.77 -0.70 0.07
C PRO A 225 -30.29 0.62 0.66
N SER A 226 -30.50 0.66 1.99
CA SER A 226 -30.97 1.85 2.72
C SER A 226 -29.87 2.85 3.06
N TYR A 227 -28.60 2.54 2.78
CA TYR A 227 -27.50 3.46 3.06
C TYR A 227 -27.55 4.65 2.10
N THR A 228 -27.79 5.84 2.64
CA THR A 228 -27.92 7.09 1.89
C THR A 228 -26.95 8.17 2.31
N GLU A 229 -26.48 8.12 3.56
CA GLU A 229 -25.64 9.15 4.16
C GLU A 229 -24.40 8.51 4.82
N PRO A 230 -23.32 9.28 5.02
CA PRO A 230 -22.12 8.79 5.72
C PRO A 230 -22.40 8.25 7.12
N GLU A 231 -23.38 8.81 7.80
CA GLU A 231 -23.79 8.44 9.15
C GLU A 231 -24.27 6.98 9.24
N ASP A 232 -24.81 6.43 8.17
CA ASP A 232 -25.19 5.01 8.08
C ASP A 232 -23.97 4.10 8.27
N LEU A 233 -22.80 4.57 7.83
CA LEU A 233 -21.54 3.83 7.93
C LEU A 233 -20.76 4.14 9.20
N ILE A 234 -20.62 5.43 9.54
CA ILE A 234 -19.74 5.89 10.61
C ILE A 234 -20.48 6.25 11.91
N GLY A 235 -21.76 6.56 11.84
CA GLY A 235 -22.52 7.10 12.97
C GLY A 235 -22.52 8.62 13.02
N TYR A 236 -23.05 9.20 14.08
CA TYR A 236 -23.23 10.65 14.22
C TYR A 236 -23.15 11.13 15.68
N LEU A 237 -22.90 12.42 15.86
CA LEU A 237 -23.01 13.08 17.17
C LEU A 237 -24.46 13.49 17.44
N ASN A 238 -25.09 12.91 18.45
CA ASN A 238 -26.39 13.36 18.93
C ASN A 238 -26.22 14.59 19.83
N SER A 239 -26.45 15.78 19.27
CA SER A 239 -26.24 17.06 19.96
C SER A 239 -27.18 17.26 21.13
N SER A 240 -28.37 16.61 21.17
CA SER A 240 -29.33 16.75 22.23
C SER A 240 -28.88 16.12 23.55
N ILE A 241 -28.09 15.06 23.47
CA ILE A 241 -27.58 14.32 24.64
C ILE A 241 -26.04 14.42 24.75
N GLY A 242 -25.37 15.07 23.80
CA GLY A 242 -23.90 15.21 23.76
C GLY A 242 -23.16 13.88 23.68
N LEU A 243 -23.68 12.89 22.96
CA LEU A 243 -23.03 11.59 22.78
C LEU A 243 -22.83 11.29 21.30
N TYR A 244 -21.63 10.84 20.96
CA TYR A 244 -21.39 10.22 19.66
C TYR A 244 -21.99 8.82 19.63
N MET A 245 -22.84 8.57 18.65
CA MET A 245 -23.55 7.31 18.42
C MET A 245 -22.88 6.62 17.22
N PRO A 246 -21.97 5.63 17.44
CA PRO A 246 -21.36 4.90 16.33
C PRO A 246 -22.42 4.09 15.59
N SER A 247 -22.23 3.92 14.30
CA SER A 247 -23.06 3.01 13.51
C SER A 247 -22.86 1.55 13.99
N ALA A 248 -23.91 0.75 13.86
CA ALA A 248 -23.87 -0.68 14.15
C ALA A 248 -22.91 -1.48 13.25
N THR A 249 -22.32 -0.86 12.24
CA THR A 249 -21.34 -1.46 11.34
C THR A 249 -20.06 -1.92 12.04
N GLY A 250 -19.67 -1.29 13.16
CA GLY A 250 -18.43 -1.55 13.89
C GLY A 250 -17.18 -0.96 13.21
N LEU A 251 -17.33 -0.22 12.09
CA LEU A 251 -16.20 0.34 11.35
C LEU A 251 -15.37 1.30 12.20
N ILE A 252 -16.02 2.21 12.90
CA ILE A 252 -15.35 3.21 13.74
C ILE A 252 -14.57 2.56 14.89
N ASP A 253 -15.16 1.55 15.53
CA ASP A 253 -14.46 0.83 16.60
C ASP A 253 -13.20 0.12 16.06
N LEU A 254 -13.25 -0.50 14.87
CA LEU A 254 -12.08 -1.09 14.23
C LEU A 254 -11.03 -0.03 13.89
N LEU A 255 -11.41 1.12 13.31
CA LEU A 255 -10.48 2.19 12.94
C LEU A 255 -9.76 2.78 14.15
N ILE A 256 -10.46 2.95 15.29
CA ILE A 256 -9.85 3.39 16.56
C ILE A 256 -8.79 2.37 17.01
N VAL A 257 -9.13 1.08 17.01
CA VAL A 257 -8.20 0.02 17.40
C VAL A 257 -6.99 -0.05 16.45
N ALA A 258 -7.22 0.16 15.15
CA ALA A 258 -6.15 0.18 14.15
C ALA A 258 -5.22 1.40 14.30
N GLU A 259 -5.75 2.58 14.67
CA GLU A 259 -4.94 3.76 14.99
C GLU A 259 -4.06 3.55 16.23
N GLU A 260 -4.57 2.83 17.23
CA GLU A 260 -3.85 2.52 18.47
C GLU A 260 -2.81 1.40 18.31
N ASN A 261 -2.98 0.51 17.32
CA ASN A 261 -2.12 -0.66 17.08
C ASN A 261 -1.57 -0.64 15.64
N ARG A 262 -0.75 0.35 15.31
CA ARG A 262 -0.23 0.58 13.95
C ARG A 262 0.73 -0.47 13.44
N ASP A 263 1.26 -1.32 14.29
CA ASP A 263 2.10 -2.47 13.97
C ASP A 263 1.31 -3.67 13.44
N LYS A 264 -0.02 -3.68 13.65
CA LYS A 264 -0.92 -4.75 13.20
C LYS A 264 -1.66 -4.36 11.93
N MET A 265 -1.91 -5.36 11.08
CA MET A 265 -2.75 -5.22 9.88
C MET A 265 -4.23 -5.42 10.22
N TYR A 266 -5.08 -4.73 9.49
CA TYR A 266 -6.53 -4.83 9.57
C TYR A 266 -7.13 -4.90 8.17
N ALA A 267 -8.27 -5.55 8.02
CA ALA A 267 -9.01 -5.58 6.76
C ALA A 267 -10.49 -5.29 6.97
N VAL A 268 -11.04 -4.47 6.10
CA VAL A 268 -12.49 -4.18 6.02
C VAL A 268 -12.98 -4.65 4.66
N ILE A 269 -13.91 -5.61 4.65
CA ILE A 269 -14.53 -6.10 3.44
C ILE A 269 -15.93 -5.54 3.35
N PHE A 270 -16.16 -4.63 2.39
CA PHE A 270 -17.47 -4.11 2.04
C PHE A 270 -18.14 -5.04 1.04
N ASP A 271 -19.18 -5.73 1.45
CA ASP A 271 -19.88 -6.68 0.58
C ASP A 271 -21.05 -5.99 -0.12
N GLU A 272 -21.13 -6.20 -1.45
CA GLU A 272 -22.14 -5.61 -2.32
C GLU A 272 -22.20 -4.07 -2.26
N MET A 273 -21.04 -3.41 -2.36
CA MET A 273 -20.91 -1.94 -2.23
C MET A 273 -21.91 -1.15 -3.08
N ASN A 274 -22.31 -1.65 -4.23
CA ASN A 274 -23.17 -0.98 -5.19
C ASN A 274 -24.67 -1.27 -5.03
N LEU A 275 -25.08 -1.89 -3.93
CA LEU A 275 -26.49 -1.94 -3.54
C LEU A 275 -27.03 -0.55 -3.20
N ALA A 276 -26.19 0.31 -2.64
CA ALA A 276 -26.47 1.72 -2.38
C ALA A 276 -25.50 2.60 -3.17
N GLN A 277 -25.78 3.89 -3.29
CA GLN A 277 -24.93 4.83 -4.02
C GLN A 277 -23.65 5.12 -3.24
N ILE A 278 -22.52 4.56 -3.70
CA ILE A 278 -21.23 4.60 -2.99
C ILE A 278 -20.79 6.03 -2.68
N GLU A 279 -21.01 6.97 -3.61
CA GLU A 279 -20.64 8.38 -3.48
C GLU A 279 -21.31 9.09 -2.30
N HIS A 280 -22.41 8.56 -1.79
CA HIS A 280 -23.14 9.12 -0.65
C HIS A 280 -22.59 8.54 0.65
N TRP A 281 -22.85 7.26 0.90
CA TRP A 281 -22.51 6.63 2.18
C TRP A 281 -20.99 6.48 2.41
N PHE A 282 -20.18 6.39 1.33
CA PHE A 282 -18.71 6.25 1.41
C PHE A 282 -17.98 7.57 1.13
N ALA A 283 -18.68 8.70 1.01
CA ALA A 283 -18.13 10.02 0.67
C ALA A 283 -16.90 10.43 1.50
N PRO A 284 -16.87 10.29 2.84
CA PRO A 284 -15.69 10.66 3.65
C PRO A 284 -14.45 9.87 3.24
N PHE A 285 -14.59 8.56 3.00
CA PHE A 285 -13.49 7.68 2.62
C PHE A 285 -12.99 7.94 1.20
N ILE A 286 -13.89 8.25 0.25
CA ILE A 286 -13.49 8.62 -1.12
C ILE A 286 -12.51 9.80 -1.10
N SER A 287 -12.73 10.79 -0.23
CA SER A 287 -11.81 11.92 -0.08
C SER A 287 -10.49 11.50 0.59
N LEU A 288 -10.54 10.62 1.59
CA LEU A 288 -9.36 10.13 2.30
C LEU A 288 -8.43 9.29 1.42
N LEU A 289 -8.97 8.58 0.40
CA LEU A 289 -8.17 7.76 -0.52
C LEU A 289 -7.17 8.56 -1.37
N GLU A 290 -7.29 9.90 -1.42
CA GLU A 290 -6.40 10.79 -2.18
C GLU A 290 -5.30 11.43 -1.33
N ILE A 291 -5.40 11.34 -0.01
CA ILE A 291 -4.57 12.08 0.93
C ILE A 291 -3.43 11.17 1.41
N ASN A 292 -2.24 11.74 1.56
CA ASN A 292 -1.11 11.03 2.15
C ASN A 292 -1.45 10.54 3.56
N GLU A 293 -0.88 9.41 3.96
CA GLU A 293 -1.17 8.74 5.23
C GLU A 293 -1.10 9.68 6.44
N GLU A 294 -0.11 10.58 6.46
CA GLU A 294 0.09 11.51 7.57
C GLU A 294 -1.06 12.51 7.76
N GLU A 295 -1.73 12.89 6.67
CA GLU A 295 -2.84 13.84 6.63
C GLU A 295 -4.22 13.17 6.57
N ARG A 296 -4.28 11.84 6.50
CA ARG A 296 -5.50 11.05 6.32
C ARG A 296 -6.29 10.95 7.61
N ILE A 297 -7.12 11.97 7.86
CA ILE A 297 -7.91 12.12 9.08
C ILE A 297 -9.40 12.04 8.75
N LEU A 298 -10.08 11.06 9.33
CA LEU A 298 -11.53 10.94 9.31
C LEU A 298 -12.13 11.79 10.45
N SER A 299 -12.94 12.79 10.10
CA SER A 299 -13.65 13.61 11.08
C SER A 299 -15.01 12.99 11.39
N LEU A 300 -15.29 12.73 12.66
CA LEU A 300 -16.57 12.17 13.13
C LEU A 300 -17.57 13.26 13.51
N TYR A 301 -17.07 14.37 14.06
CA TYR A 301 -17.85 15.55 14.46
C TYR A 301 -16.91 16.76 14.65
N SER A 302 -17.47 17.97 14.78
CA SER A 302 -16.68 19.19 15.01
C SER A 302 -15.99 19.15 16.39
N GLU A 303 -14.72 19.58 16.44
CA GLU A 303 -13.93 19.63 17.69
C GLU A 303 -14.55 20.50 18.77
N ASP A 304 -15.27 21.56 18.36
CA ASP A 304 -15.96 22.49 19.27
C ASP A 304 -17.27 21.93 19.83
N SER A 305 -17.71 20.75 19.37
CA SER A 305 -18.95 20.14 19.83
C SER A 305 -18.79 19.50 21.20
N ILE A 306 -19.85 19.60 22.02
CA ILE A 306 -19.90 18.88 23.29
C ILE A 306 -20.12 17.39 23.02
N CYS A 307 -19.13 16.59 23.41
CA CYS A 307 -19.21 15.13 23.33
C CYS A 307 -18.73 14.48 24.63
N HIS A 308 -19.66 13.88 25.36
CA HIS A 308 -19.36 13.29 26.68
C HIS A 308 -18.57 11.98 26.61
N ASN A 309 -18.67 11.24 25.51
CA ASN A 309 -17.92 10.00 25.28
C ASN A 309 -16.69 10.19 24.37
N LYS A 310 -16.15 11.41 24.30
CA LYS A 310 -14.97 11.76 23.49
C LYS A 310 -13.69 10.98 23.84
N ASN A 311 -13.64 10.43 25.05
CA ASN A 311 -12.48 9.60 25.45
C ASN A 311 -12.39 8.30 24.63
N LYS A 312 -13.53 7.72 24.25
CA LYS A 312 -13.58 6.56 23.35
C LYS A 312 -13.67 6.99 21.87
N TYR A 313 -14.54 7.97 21.57
CA TYR A 313 -14.79 8.43 20.21
C TYR A 313 -14.26 9.85 20.05
N LYS A 314 -12.99 9.97 19.69
CA LYS A 314 -12.36 11.27 19.38
C LYS A 314 -13.04 11.90 18.17
N SER A 315 -13.03 13.24 18.08
CA SER A 315 -13.55 13.96 16.89
C SER A 315 -12.86 13.60 15.59
N LYS A 316 -11.61 13.14 15.66
CA LYS A 316 -10.75 12.80 14.54
C LYS A 316 -10.08 11.45 14.77
N ILE A 317 -10.04 10.62 13.75
CA ILE A 317 -9.37 9.33 13.71
C ILE A 317 -8.42 9.32 12.51
N ARG A 318 -7.17 8.92 12.70
CA ARG A 318 -6.23 8.74 11.60
C ARG A 318 -6.41 7.35 10.98
N VAL A 319 -6.62 7.31 9.68
CA VAL A 319 -6.74 6.06 8.91
C VAL A 319 -5.39 5.73 8.28
N GLY A 320 -4.67 4.77 8.85
CA GLY A 320 -3.32 4.36 8.41
C GLY A 320 -3.35 3.37 7.23
N ASN A 321 -2.18 3.16 6.62
CA ASN A 321 -1.97 2.15 5.58
C ASN A 321 -2.00 0.71 6.14
N ASN A 322 -2.10 0.56 7.46
CA ASN A 322 -2.31 -0.73 8.11
C ASN A 322 -3.75 -1.24 8.03
N VAL A 323 -4.67 -0.49 7.39
CA VAL A 323 -6.06 -0.90 7.14
C VAL A 323 -6.29 -1.08 5.65
N LEU A 324 -6.62 -2.30 5.23
CA LEU A 324 -6.96 -2.65 3.86
C LEU A 324 -8.47 -2.53 3.65
N PHE A 325 -8.88 -1.84 2.59
CA PHE A 325 -10.27 -1.76 2.16
C PHE A 325 -10.49 -2.58 0.90
N ILE A 326 -11.37 -3.57 0.98
CA ILE A 326 -11.72 -4.46 -0.14
C ILE A 326 -13.23 -4.38 -0.34
N GLY A 327 -13.66 -4.01 -1.53
CA GLY A 327 -15.08 -3.97 -1.90
C GLY A 327 -15.46 -5.11 -2.83
N THR A 328 -16.72 -5.57 -2.77
CA THR A 328 -17.31 -6.40 -3.81
C THR A 328 -18.45 -5.66 -4.48
N VAL A 329 -18.60 -5.81 -5.79
CA VAL A 329 -19.72 -5.26 -6.56
C VAL A 329 -20.28 -6.31 -7.51
N ASN A 330 -21.60 -6.33 -7.64
CA ASN A 330 -22.29 -7.11 -8.65
C ASN A 330 -22.48 -6.29 -9.91
N LEU A 331 -22.21 -6.89 -11.08
CA LEU A 331 -22.42 -6.27 -12.39
C LEU A 331 -23.74 -6.77 -13.01
N ASP A 332 -24.81 -6.77 -12.22
CA ASP A 332 -26.13 -7.23 -12.63
C ASP A 332 -27.01 -6.01 -12.97
N GLU A 333 -28.06 -6.19 -13.75
CA GLU A 333 -28.95 -5.12 -14.24
C GLU A 333 -29.65 -4.34 -13.11
N THR A 334 -29.71 -4.91 -11.90
CA THR A 334 -30.40 -4.31 -10.74
C THR A 334 -29.48 -3.48 -9.84
N THR A 335 -28.18 -3.44 -10.11
CA THR A 335 -27.18 -2.76 -9.28
C THR A 335 -26.75 -1.44 -9.90
N ARG A 336 -26.24 -0.51 -9.06
CA ARG A 336 -25.78 0.80 -9.51
C ARG A 336 -24.37 0.71 -10.09
N ASP A 337 -24.11 1.51 -11.12
CA ASP A 337 -22.79 1.66 -11.72
C ASP A 337 -21.84 2.40 -10.76
N LEU A 338 -20.56 2.04 -10.85
CA LEU A 338 -19.51 2.82 -10.19
C LEU A 338 -19.30 4.14 -10.92
N SER A 339 -19.28 5.24 -10.17
CA SER A 339 -18.96 6.55 -10.76
C SER A 339 -17.46 6.70 -11.06
N ASP A 340 -17.15 7.65 -11.92
CA ASP A 340 -15.76 8.00 -12.22
C ASP A 340 -14.95 8.40 -10.98
N ARG A 341 -15.62 9.00 -9.97
CA ARG A 341 -14.96 9.37 -8.70
C ARG A 341 -14.42 8.16 -7.96
N VAL A 342 -15.16 7.06 -7.96
CA VAL A 342 -14.73 5.79 -7.35
C VAL A 342 -13.70 5.10 -8.24
N LEU A 343 -13.95 5.04 -9.56
CA LEU A 343 -13.05 4.41 -10.54
C LEU A 343 -11.67 5.05 -10.62
N ASP A 344 -11.56 6.36 -10.36
CA ASP A 344 -10.27 7.08 -10.31
C ASP A 344 -9.41 6.68 -9.10
N ARG A 345 -10.03 6.22 -8.01
CA ARG A 345 -9.39 6.00 -6.71
C ARG A 345 -9.24 4.54 -6.32
N ALA A 346 -10.08 3.69 -6.90
CA ALA A 346 -10.07 2.26 -6.66
C ALA A 346 -9.41 1.50 -7.81
N ASN A 347 -8.88 0.33 -7.52
CA ASN A 347 -8.56 -0.64 -8.56
C ASN A 347 -9.73 -1.62 -8.70
N VAL A 348 -10.30 -1.74 -9.91
CA VAL A 348 -11.47 -2.58 -10.16
C VAL A 348 -11.08 -3.83 -10.94
N ILE A 349 -11.14 -4.96 -10.26
CA ILE A 349 -10.80 -6.28 -10.83
C ILE A 349 -12.08 -6.98 -11.23
N THR A 350 -12.21 -7.30 -12.51
CA THR A 350 -13.33 -8.13 -12.99
C THR A 350 -12.94 -9.60 -12.99
N LEU A 351 -13.52 -10.37 -12.06
CA LEU A 351 -13.30 -11.80 -11.97
C LEU A 351 -14.06 -12.53 -13.09
N LYS A 352 -13.36 -13.43 -13.79
CA LYS A 352 -13.95 -14.28 -14.82
C LYS A 352 -14.60 -15.51 -14.19
N LYS A 353 -15.82 -15.84 -14.64
CA LYS A 353 -16.44 -17.12 -14.29
C LYS A 353 -15.68 -18.26 -14.97
N ARG A 354 -15.24 -19.24 -14.18
CA ARG A 354 -14.62 -20.46 -14.70
C ARG A 354 -15.63 -21.38 -15.33
N SER A 355 -15.17 -22.17 -16.31
CA SER A 355 -16.00 -23.24 -16.87
C SER A 355 -16.18 -24.36 -15.84
N PHE A 356 -17.36 -24.97 -15.86
CA PHE A 356 -17.65 -26.10 -14.95
C PHE A 356 -16.78 -27.34 -15.23
N SER A 357 -16.29 -27.49 -16.46
CA SER A 357 -15.35 -28.55 -16.84
C SER A 357 -13.98 -28.35 -16.18
N GLU A 358 -13.44 -27.14 -16.22
CA GLU A 358 -12.19 -26.81 -15.53
C GLU A 358 -12.26 -27.03 -14.01
N LEU A 359 -13.42 -26.81 -13.39
CA LEU A 359 -13.64 -27.10 -11.97
C LEU A 359 -13.48 -28.56 -11.67
N LYS A 360 -14.04 -29.42 -12.54
CA LYS A 360 -13.98 -30.89 -12.37
C LYS A 360 -12.57 -31.46 -12.62
N GLU A 361 -11.83 -30.91 -13.56
CA GLU A 361 -10.43 -31.30 -13.84
C GLU A 361 -9.51 -30.97 -12.68
N ASN A 362 -9.74 -29.81 -12.03
CA ASN A 362 -8.95 -29.34 -10.87
C ASN A 362 -9.32 -30.07 -9.56
N GLU A 363 -10.51 -30.67 -9.44
CA GLU A 363 -10.94 -31.42 -8.27
C GLU A 363 -10.01 -32.62 -7.97
N ASN A 364 -9.46 -33.24 -8.99
CA ASN A 364 -8.50 -34.35 -8.86
C ASN A 364 -7.13 -33.85 -8.31
N VAL A 365 -6.74 -32.62 -8.57
CA VAL A 365 -5.48 -32.02 -8.08
C VAL A 365 -5.53 -31.73 -6.58
N ILE A 366 -6.72 -31.49 -6.03
CA ILE A 366 -6.92 -31.18 -4.60
C ILE A 366 -6.89 -32.44 -3.75
N ASN A 367 -7.51 -33.51 -4.24
CA ASN A 367 -7.61 -34.77 -3.49
C ASN A 367 -6.26 -35.46 -3.29
N ASP A 368 -5.26 -35.16 -4.14
CA ASP A 368 -3.91 -35.72 -4.06
C ASP A 368 -2.93 -34.90 -3.17
N LYS A 369 -3.28 -33.68 -2.77
CA LYS A 369 -2.42 -32.85 -1.91
C LYS A 369 -2.95 -32.80 -0.48
N LYS A 370 -2.25 -33.45 0.45
CA LYS A 370 -2.37 -33.13 1.87
C LYS A 370 -1.82 -31.71 2.07
N PHE A 371 -2.71 -30.75 2.26
CA PHE A 371 -2.33 -29.36 2.61
C PHE A 371 -1.75 -29.36 4.02
N ASN A 372 -0.44 -29.38 4.13
CA ASN A 372 0.24 -29.03 5.37
C ASN A 372 0.23 -27.50 5.46
N LEU A 373 -0.81 -26.95 6.06
CA LEU A 373 -0.86 -25.54 6.44
C LEU A 373 0.09 -25.35 7.61
N GLU A 374 1.31 -24.92 7.35
CA GLU A 374 2.07 -24.19 8.36
C GLU A 374 1.29 -22.91 8.62
N GLU A 375 0.73 -22.75 9.81
CA GLU A 375 0.04 -21.53 10.20
C GLU A 375 1.03 -20.38 10.06
N ILE A 376 0.80 -19.50 9.08
CA ILE A 376 1.52 -18.23 9.03
C ILE A 376 1.13 -17.46 10.29
N ASN A 377 2.11 -17.04 11.05
CA ASN A 377 1.93 -16.02 12.09
C ASN A 377 1.34 -14.77 11.44
N ASN A 378 0.48 -14.06 12.15
CA ASN A 378 -0.14 -12.82 11.67
C ASN A 378 0.90 -11.90 11.02
N ILE A 379 0.70 -11.55 9.76
CA ILE A 379 1.56 -10.61 9.05
C ILE A 379 1.45 -9.24 9.73
N THR A 380 2.59 -8.70 10.14
CA THR A 380 2.67 -7.38 10.74
C THR A 380 2.63 -6.28 9.68
N PHE A 381 2.28 -5.06 10.06
CA PHE A 381 2.34 -3.92 9.13
C PHE A 381 3.76 -3.65 8.64
N LYS A 382 4.77 -3.86 9.49
CA LYS A 382 6.19 -3.72 9.11
C LYS A 382 6.56 -4.69 7.97
N GLU A 383 6.17 -5.96 8.08
CA GLU A 383 6.40 -6.97 7.03
C GLU A 383 5.64 -6.63 5.74
N TYR A 384 4.37 -6.25 5.86
CA TYR A 384 3.55 -5.86 4.71
C TYR A 384 4.13 -4.65 3.97
N LYS A 385 4.63 -3.65 4.71
CA LYS A 385 5.25 -2.45 4.15
C LYS A 385 6.52 -2.76 3.35
N LEU A 386 7.26 -3.80 3.70
CA LEU A 386 8.44 -4.24 2.95
C LEU A 386 8.10 -4.81 1.56
N TRP A 387 6.86 -5.20 1.32
CA TRP A 387 6.39 -5.65 0.01
C TRP A 387 5.98 -4.51 -0.92
N ILE A 388 5.93 -3.28 -0.41
CA ILE A 388 5.43 -2.11 -1.14
C ILE A 388 6.60 -1.24 -1.59
N GLU A 389 6.67 -0.97 -2.88
CA GLU A 389 7.60 -0.03 -3.48
C GLU A 389 6.85 1.21 -3.97
N GLU A 390 7.26 2.38 -3.48
CA GLU A 390 6.68 3.67 -3.87
C GLU A 390 7.63 4.40 -4.82
N LYS A 391 7.23 4.55 -6.09
CA LYS A 391 7.93 5.32 -7.11
C LYS A 391 6.99 6.22 -7.88
N SER A 392 7.48 7.37 -8.31
CA SER A 392 6.75 8.24 -9.23
C SER A 392 6.52 7.54 -10.58
N PHE A 393 5.37 7.84 -11.24
CA PHE A 393 5.14 7.35 -12.60
C PHE A 393 6.21 7.83 -13.59
N ILE A 394 6.81 9.01 -13.35
CA ILE A 394 7.90 9.55 -14.19
C ILE A 394 9.16 8.67 -14.09
N ASP A 395 9.43 8.14 -12.91
CA ASP A 395 10.59 7.27 -12.66
C ASP A 395 10.33 5.81 -13.09
N THR A 396 9.06 5.44 -13.22
CA THR A 396 8.62 4.07 -13.54
C THR A 396 8.52 3.83 -15.04
N PHE A 397 8.02 4.81 -15.80
CA PHE A 397 7.76 4.65 -17.22
C PHE A 397 8.92 5.14 -18.10
N THR A 398 9.16 4.40 -19.17
CA THR A 398 10.03 4.85 -20.25
C THR A 398 9.37 5.96 -21.06
N LEU A 399 10.17 6.70 -21.84
CA LEU A 399 9.64 7.72 -22.72
C LEU A 399 8.66 7.16 -23.77
N GLU A 400 8.86 5.93 -24.23
CA GLU A 400 7.95 5.26 -25.18
C GLU A 400 6.62 4.93 -24.53
N GLU A 401 6.63 4.45 -23.29
CA GLU A 401 5.43 4.18 -22.51
C GLU A 401 4.64 5.46 -22.18
N LEU A 402 5.33 6.56 -21.86
CA LEU A 402 4.67 7.86 -21.66
C LEU A 402 4.01 8.37 -22.95
N LYS A 403 4.68 8.26 -24.11
CA LYS A 403 4.09 8.61 -25.41
C LYS A 403 2.90 7.74 -25.76
N PHE A 404 2.91 6.47 -25.40
CA PHE A 404 1.75 5.59 -25.57
C PHE A 404 0.55 6.12 -24.77
N PHE A 405 0.74 6.54 -23.51
CA PHE A 405 -0.33 7.12 -22.71
C PHE A 405 -0.80 8.48 -23.22
N ASP A 406 0.11 9.32 -23.74
CA ASP A 406 -0.25 10.60 -24.37
C ASP A 406 -1.15 10.38 -25.59
N ASN A 407 -0.78 9.48 -26.49
CA ASN A 407 -1.56 9.14 -27.68
C ASN A 407 -2.93 8.54 -27.30
N LEU A 408 -2.99 7.69 -26.28
CA LEU A 408 -4.24 7.12 -25.78
C LEU A 408 -5.10 8.20 -25.12
N HIS A 409 -4.49 9.14 -24.38
CA HIS A 409 -5.19 10.29 -23.80
C HIS A 409 -5.84 11.15 -24.90
N GLU A 410 -5.10 11.48 -25.97
CA GLU A 410 -5.62 12.25 -27.10
C GLU A 410 -6.79 11.55 -27.78
N LEU A 411 -6.64 10.24 -28.05
CA LEU A 411 -7.71 9.44 -28.65
C LEU A 411 -9.00 9.46 -27.84
N LEU A 412 -8.90 9.35 -26.51
CA LEU A 412 -10.06 9.37 -25.60
C LEU A 412 -10.65 10.78 -25.45
N SER A 413 -9.81 11.80 -25.33
CA SER A 413 -10.23 13.19 -25.12
C SER A 413 -10.90 13.83 -26.32
N ASN A 414 -10.74 13.26 -27.52
CA ASN A 414 -11.45 13.69 -28.72
C ASN A 414 -12.96 13.38 -28.69
N LYS A 415 -13.44 12.68 -27.67
CA LYS A 415 -14.87 12.42 -27.43
C LYS A 415 -15.38 13.27 -26.28
N GLU A 416 -16.45 14.05 -26.51
CA GLU A 416 -16.99 15.05 -25.57
C GLU A 416 -17.33 14.48 -24.18
N ASN A 417 -17.73 13.21 -24.11
CA ASN A 417 -18.20 12.57 -22.86
C ASN A 417 -17.16 11.69 -22.19
N ILE A 418 -15.96 11.51 -22.78
CA ILE A 418 -14.91 10.67 -22.21
C ILE A 418 -13.79 11.55 -21.69
N ARG A 419 -13.52 11.45 -20.40
CA ARG A 419 -12.34 12.08 -19.80
C ARG A 419 -11.11 11.29 -20.19
N GLY A 420 -10.09 11.96 -20.68
CA GLY A 420 -8.79 11.36 -20.95
C GLY A 420 -8.13 10.78 -19.68
N ILE A 421 -6.90 10.33 -19.81
CA ILE A 421 -6.13 9.72 -18.73
C ILE A 421 -5.60 10.81 -17.79
N SER A 422 -5.89 10.71 -16.50
CA SER A 422 -5.37 11.62 -15.47
C SER A 422 -4.02 11.15 -14.92
N PHE A 423 -3.22 12.09 -14.38
CA PHE A 423 -1.96 11.74 -13.67
C PHE A 423 -2.16 10.74 -12.54
N ARG A 424 -3.33 10.77 -11.88
CA ARG A 424 -3.69 9.79 -10.85
C ARG A 424 -3.81 8.38 -11.41
N VAL A 425 -4.38 8.22 -12.59
CA VAL A 425 -4.46 6.92 -13.27
C VAL A 425 -3.06 6.42 -13.63
N LEU A 426 -2.19 7.31 -14.15
CA LEU A 426 -0.81 6.95 -14.46
C LEU A 426 -0.03 6.54 -13.20
N GLN A 427 -0.15 7.30 -12.11
CA GLN A 427 0.47 6.93 -10.83
C GLN A 427 -0.03 5.56 -10.34
N GLY A 428 -1.33 5.31 -10.39
CA GLY A 428 -1.87 4.03 -9.98
C GLY A 428 -1.46 2.84 -10.87
N ILE A 429 -1.15 3.08 -12.15
CA ILE A 429 -0.54 2.06 -13.03
C ILE A 429 0.93 1.84 -12.64
N ALA A 430 1.67 2.92 -12.36
CA ALA A 430 3.04 2.84 -11.88
C ALA A 430 3.13 2.09 -10.55
N ASP A 431 2.26 2.41 -9.59
CA ASP A 431 2.18 1.72 -8.30
C ASP A 431 1.92 0.22 -8.49
N TYR A 432 1.05 -0.14 -9.42
CA TYR A 432 0.80 -1.55 -9.75
C TYR A 432 2.07 -2.23 -10.29
N ILE A 433 2.75 -1.62 -11.26
CA ILE A 433 3.93 -2.18 -11.93
C ILE A 433 5.10 -2.32 -10.95
N ASN A 434 5.34 -1.31 -10.09
CA ASN A 434 6.41 -1.34 -9.10
C ASN A 434 6.17 -2.38 -8.00
N ASN A 435 4.92 -2.78 -7.79
CA ASN A 435 4.52 -3.73 -6.76
C ASN A 435 4.34 -5.16 -7.27
N ILE A 436 4.84 -5.49 -8.47
CA ILE A 436 4.85 -6.87 -8.97
C ILE A 436 5.89 -7.67 -8.18
N PRO A 437 5.49 -8.76 -7.48
CA PRO A 437 6.45 -9.59 -6.77
C PRO A 437 7.41 -10.28 -7.76
N SER A 438 8.66 -10.42 -7.37
CA SER A 438 9.67 -11.17 -8.11
C SER A 438 10.13 -12.39 -7.31
N TYR A 439 10.51 -13.47 -7.99
CA TYR A 439 11.06 -14.67 -7.39
C TYR A 439 12.19 -15.21 -8.27
N GLU A 440 13.38 -15.44 -7.70
CA GLU A 440 14.54 -15.98 -8.42
C GLU A 440 14.85 -15.23 -9.74
N GLU A 441 14.84 -13.88 -9.66
CA GLU A 441 15.05 -12.95 -10.80
C GLU A 441 13.92 -12.91 -11.84
N GLU A 442 12.84 -13.69 -11.67
CA GLU A 442 11.65 -13.65 -12.52
C GLU A 442 10.50 -12.91 -11.83
N THR A 443 9.82 -12.04 -12.55
CA THR A 443 8.59 -11.40 -12.08
C THR A 443 7.41 -12.36 -12.22
N LEU A 444 6.48 -12.35 -11.23
CA LEU A 444 5.29 -13.22 -11.26
C LEU A 444 4.28 -12.85 -12.35
N ILE A 445 4.28 -11.59 -12.78
CA ILE A 445 3.53 -11.05 -13.91
C ILE A 445 4.54 -10.27 -14.76
N SER A 446 4.60 -10.51 -16.05
CA SER A 446 5.48 -9.74 -16.93
C SER A 446 5.05 -8.27 -17.01
N ARG A 447 5.97 -7.37 -17.34
CA ARG A 447 5.66 -5.94 -17.51
C ARG A 447 4.60 -5.73 -18.59
N GLU A 448 4.67 -6.47 -19.69
CA GLU A 448 3.71 -6.42 -20.79
C GLU A 448 2.31 -6.86 -20.33
N GLU A 449 2.21 -7.96 -19.59
CA GLU A 449 0.96 -8.45 -19.01
C GLU A 449 0.39 -7.44 -17.99
N ALA A 450 1.26 -6.80 -17.19
CA ALA A 450 0.84 -5.76 -16.26
C ALA A 450 0.23 -4.55 -16.96
N PHE A 451 0.79 -4.11 -18.09
CA PHE A 451 0.20 -3.04 -18.91
C PHE A 451 -1.20 -3.43 -19.41
N ASP A 452 -1.38 -4.64 -19.96
CA ASP A 452 -2.68 -5.13 -20.43
C ASP A 452 -3.71 -5.14 -19.27
N ILE A 453 -3.33 -5.69 -18.12
CA ILE A 453 -4.18 -5.71 -16.93
C ILE A 453 -4.56 -4.31 -16.47
N CYS A 454 -3.58 -3.40 -16.33
CA CYS A 454 -3.81 -2.05 -15.82
C CYS A 454 -4.66 -1.20 -16.76
N VAL A 455 -4.41 -1.24 -18.07
CA VAL A 455 -5.23 -0.54 -19.06
C VAL A 455 -6.68 -1.03 -19.01
N LYS A 456 -6.88 -2.34 -18.93
CA LYS A 456 -8.20 -2.94 -18.79
C LYS A 456 -8.93 -2.49 -17.52
N GLN A 457 -8.23 -2.47 -16.37
CA GLN A 457 -8.84 -2.22 -15.06
C GLN A 457 -9.04 -0.73 -14.76
N ARG A 458 -8.15 0.15 -15.24
CA ARG A 458 -8.14 1.57 -14.86
C ARG A 458 -8.59 2.51 -15.97
N ILE A 459 -8.50 2.08 -17.24
CA ILE A 459 -8.84 2.92 -18.39
C ILE A 459 -10.15 2.44 -19.02
N LEU A 460 -10.24 1.15 -19.40
CA LEU A 460 -11.45 0.65 -20.08
C LEU A 460 -12.70 0.62 -19.19
N THR A 461 -12.57 0.58 -17.88
CA THR A 461 -13.69 0.67 -16.93
C THR A 461 -14.40 2.02 -16.97
N LYS A 462 -13.73 3.07 -17.44
CA LYS A 462 -14.29 4.43 -17.58
C LYS A 462 -14.97 4.66 -18.93
N ILE A 463 -14.73 3.80 -19.91
CA ILE A 463 -15.33 3.89 -21.24
C ILE A 463 -16.69 3.20 -21.17
N LYS A 464 -17.72 3.97 -20.85
CA LYS A 464 -19.11 3.55 -20.74
C LYS A 464 -20.03 4.57 -21.39
N GLY A 465 -21.14 4.15 -21.92
CA GLY A 465 -22.10 5.04 -22.55
C GLY A 465 -22.96 4.36 -23.61
N SER A 466 -23.77 5.16 -24.27
CA SER A 466 -24.63 4.75 -25.36
C SER A 466 -23.86 4.56 -26.67
N ASP A 467 -24.46 3.87 -27.62
CA ASP A 467 -23.89 3.66 -28.95
C ASP A 467 -23.54 4.98 -29.65
N ARG A 468 -24.36 6.01 -29.51
CA ARG A 468 -24.09 7.36 -30.11
C ARG A 468 -22.86 8.03 -29.48
N GLU A 469 -22.68 7.89 -28.18
CA GLU A 469 -21.55 8.52 -27.45
C GLU A 469 -20.23 7.84 -27.79
N LEU A 470 -20.26 6.54 -28.05
CA LEU A 470 -19.08 5.70 -28.30
C LEU A 470 -18.87 5.38 -29.79
N GLU A 471 -19.71 5.94 -30.68
CA GLU A 471 -19.59 5.77 -32.13
C GLU A 471 -18.21 6.22 -32.63
N GLY A 472 -17.61 5.42 -33.50
CA GLY A 472 -16.26 5.64 -34.03
C GLY A 472 -15.14 5.30 -33.06
N LEU A 473 -15.39 5.21 -31.73
CA LEU A 473 -14.40 4.81 -30.75
C LEU A 473 -14.42 3.28 -30.52
N ILE A 474 -15.58 2.72 -30.20
CA ILE A 474 -15.76 1.27 -29.96
C ILE A 474 -16.20 0.55 -31.23
N ASN A 475 -17.26 1.06 -31.89
CA ASN A 475 -17.74 0.57 -33.17
C ASN A 475 -17.45 1.61 -34.26
N SER A 476 -17.17 1.17 -35.50
CA SER A 476 -17.11 2.05 -36.65
C SER A 476 -18.51 2.58 -36.98
N SER A 477 -18.59 3.69 -37.75
CA SER A 477 -19.87 4.28 -38.18
C SER A 477 -20.76 3.33 -38.98
N ASN A 478 -20.19 2.25 -39.50
CA ASN A 478 -20.93 1.22 -40.24
C ASN A 478 -21.40 0.04 -39.38
N ASN A 479 -21.16 0.08 -38.06
CA ASN A 479 -21.51 -0.94 -37.04
C ASN A 479 -21.00 -2.37 -37.27
N ASP A 480 -20.34 -2.68 -38.38
CA ASP A 480 -19.81 -4.02 -38.67
C ASP A 480 -18.35 -4.19 -38.23
N GLU A 481 -17.59 -3.12 -38.11
CA GLU A 481 -16.18 -3.11 -37.75
C GLU A 481 -15.96 -2.47 -36.38
N LEU A 482 -14.86 -2.85 -35.75
CA LEU A 482 -14.42 -2.25 -34.48
C LEU A 482 -13.85 -0.85 -34.73
N GLY A 483 -14.00 0.04 -33.76
CA GLY A 483 -13.61 1.45 -33.88
C GLY A 483 -12.13 1.73 -33.59
N SER A 484 -11.83 3.04 -33.56
CA SER A 484 -10.45 3.57 -33.45
C SER A 484 -9.69 3.08 -32.20
N LEU A 485 -10.38 2.77 -31.10
CA LEU A 485 -9.73 2.25 -29.89
C LEU A 485 -9.14 0.84 -30.11
N TYR A 486 -9.85 -0.02 -30.85
CA TYR A 486 -9.32 -1.34 -31.18
C TYR A 486 -8.13 -1.25 -32.15
N GLU A 487 -8.20 -0.36 -33.14
CA GLU A 487 -7.12 -0.10 -34.08
C GLU A 487 -5.87 0.44 -33.37
N PHE A 488 -6.05 1.34 -32.41
CA PHE A 488 -4.97 1.86 -31.58
C PHE A 488 -4.20 0.74 -30.87
N PHE A 489 -4.90 -0.15 -30.15
CA PHE A 489 -4.26 -1.29 -29.46
C PHE A 489 -3.73 -2.38 -30.41
N ASN A 490 -4.12 -2.34 -31.67
CA ASN A 490 -3.60 -3.26 -32.68
C ASN A 490 -2.44 -2.68 -33.49
N SER A 491 -2.10 -1.40 -33.26
CA SER A 491 -1.01 -0.71 -33.94
C SER A 491 0.35 -1.28 -33.56
N ASN A 492 1.35 -1.09 -34.42
CA ASN A 492 2.71 -1.54 -34.17
C ASN A 492 3.33 -0.88 -32.93
N ASP A 493 3.01 0.39 -32.66
CA ASP A 493 3.55 1.11 -31.51
C ASP A 493 2.98 0.60 -30.18
N SER A 494 1.67 0.30 -30.14
CA SER A 494 1.06 -0.33 -28.96
C SER A 494 1.62 -1.73 -28.70
N ARG A 495 1.88 -2.51 -29.74
CA ARG A 495 2.45 -3.86 -29.62
C ARG A 495 3.88 -3.89 -29.09
N LYS A 496 4.63 -2.80 -29.18
CA LYS A 496 5.95 -2.69 -28.52
C LYS A 496 5.84 -2.65 -27.00
N ILE A 497 4.70 -2.20 -26.48
CA ILE A 497 4.43 -2.11 -25.04
C ILE A 497 3.81 -3.40 -24.52
N SER A 498 2.78 -3.91 -25.20
CA SER A 498 2.09 -5.15 -24.88
C SER A 498 1.24 -5.64 -26.07
N ASP A 499 0.95 -6.91 -26.11
CA ASP A 499 -0.03 -7.47 -27.06
C ASP A 499 -1.47 -7.05 -26.76
N PHE A 500 -1.75 -6.51 -25.59
CA PHE A 500 -3.07 -6.03 -25.16
C PHE A 500 -4.22 -7.03 -25.44
N THR A 501 -4.00 -8.29 -25.16
CA THR A 501 -4.96 -9.37 -25.46
C THR A 501 -6.26 -9.22 -24.66
N GLU A 502 -6.16 -8.94 -23.37
CA GLU A 502 -7.32 -8.76 -22.47
C GLU A 502 -8.06 -7.45 -22.76
N VAL A 503 -7.33 -6.37 -23.07
CA VAL A 503 -7.87 -5.09 -23.50
C VAL A 503 -8.68 -5.27 -24.78
N LYS A 504 -8.11 -5.89 -25.81
CA LYS A 504 -8.78 -6.15 -27.09
C LYS A 504 -10.03 -7.02 -26.92
N LEU A 505 -9.97 -8.05 -26.06
CA LEU A 505 -11.13 -8.86 -25.71
C LEU A 505 -12.23 -8.03 -25.05
N ARG A 506 -11.85 -7.15 -24.11
CA ARG A 506 -12.83 -6.29 -23.43
C ARG A 506 -13.48 -5.28 -24.37
N ILE A 507 -12.74 -4.71 -25.33
CA ILE A 507 -13.30 -3.83 -26.37
C ILE A 507 -14.34 -4.56 -27.22
N LYS A 508 -14.06 -5.82 -27.63
CA LYS A 508 -15.02 -6.65 -28.36
C LYS A 508 -16.30 -6.89 -27.55
N GLN A 509 -16.17 -7.22 -26.25
CA GLN A 509 -17.33 -7.39 -25.38
C GLN A 509 -18.17 -6.10 -25.25
N LYS A 510 -17.51 -4.94 -25.16
CA LYS A 510 -18.20 -3.63 -25.16
C LYS A 510 -18.92 -3.40 -26.49
N SER A 511 -18.29 -3.71 -27.63
CA SER A 511 -18.91 -3.63 -28.96
C SER A 511 -20.16 -4.51 -29.06
N GLU A 512 -20.08 -5.77 -28.60
CA GLU A 512 -21.23 -6.68 -28.57
C GLU A 512 -22.36 -6.14 -27.67
N GLY A 513 -22.00 -5.57 -26.49
CA GLY A 513 -22.96 -4.92 -25.61
C GLY A 513 -23.69 -3.74 -26.28
N LEU A 514 -22.95 -2.87 -26.96
CA LEU A 514 -23.53 -1.75 -27.71
C LEU A 514 -24.48 -2.25 -28.80
N LYS A 515 -24.07 -3.23 -29.61
CA LYS A 515 -24.90 -3.81 -30.68
C LYS A 515 -26.17 -4.45 -30.13
N LYS A 516 -26.11 -5.10 -28.97
CA LYS A 516 -27.24 -5.84 -28.42
C LYS A 516 -28.19 -5.00 -27.58
N TYR A 517 -27.63 -4.06 -26.80
CA TYR A 517 -28.38 -3.32 -25.79
C TYR A 517 -28.39 -1.81 -26.02
N GLY A 518 -27.63 -1.28 -27.02
CA GLY A 518 -27.46 0.14 -27.25
C GLY A 518 -26.63 0.87 -26.19
N TYR A 519 -26.08 0.15 -25.23
CA TYR A 519 -25.29 0.68 -24.11
C TYR A 519 -24.22 -0.32 -23.67
N THR A 520 -23.10 0.19 -23.12
CA THR A 520 -22.05 -0.64 -22.50
C THR A 520 -21.52 -0.02 -21.22
N ASN A 521 -21.23 -0.86 -20.25
CA ASN A 521 -20.59 -0.52 -18.96
C ASN A 521 -19.10 -0.84 -18.98
#